data_962b53f1b8865a40c94d2216e85b9733
#
_entry.id   962b53f1b8865a40c94d2216e85b9733
#
_cell.length_a   1.000
_cell.length_b   1.000
_cell.length_c   1.000
_cell.angle_alpha   90.00
_cell.angle_beta   90.00
_cell.angle_gamma   90.00
#
_symmetry.space_group_name_H-M   'P 1'
#
loop_
_entity.id
_entity.type
_entity.pdbx_description
1 polymer ?
#
loop_
_entity_poly.entity_id
_entity_poly.type
_entity_poly.pdbx_seq_one_letter_code
_entity_poly.pdbx_strand_id
1 'polypeptide(L)'
;EDTEVNKRNPEYTKQEIEQEYKRVWNLDKIIWIPQPLLEDDDIRKGPIDELADGTLVWPGSFAAHADEYCRFVGEDTVLLAEVTDEEAAESPVSAENKRRIDAAYEILKNETLPDGRPLKIVRMPFPEPLIFRGSQDNPTVMGWKQFFDENGGVAFDGSANIHHYATC
;
A
#
# COMPACT_ATOMS: atom_id res chain seq x y z
N GLU A 1 -2.44 4.79 8.05
CA GLU A 1 -2.45 5.76 9.17
C GLU A 1 -1.41 6.85 8.97
N ASP A 2 -0.12 6.50 8.86
CA ASP A 2 0.98 7.48 8.77
C ASP A 2 0.78 8.52 7.64
N THR A 3 0.34 8.07 6.47
CA THR A 3 0.12 8.95 5.32
C THR A 3 -0.96 10.01 5.59
N GLU A 4 -2.08 9.62 6.16
CA GLU A 4 -3.19 10.56 6.41
C GLU A 4 -2.88 11.50 7.58
N VAL A 5 -2.28 10.99 8.64
CA VAL A 5 -2.05 11.77 9.87
C VAL A 5 -0.81 12.63 9.75
N ASN A 6 0.33 12.04 9.37
CA ASN A 6 1.61 12.75 9.47
C ASN A 6 2.03 13.46 8.17
N LYS A 7 1.61 12.93 7.00
CA LYS A 7 2.05 13.49 5.72
C LYS A 7 1.04 14.44 5.09
N ARG A 8 -0.24 14.08 5.10
CA ARG A 8 -1.30 14.89 4.45
C ARG A 8 -1.90 15.94 5.37
N ASN A 9 -1.97 15.66 6.67
CA ASN A 9 -2.63 16.52 7.65
C ASN A 9 -1.75 16.75 8.89
N PRO A 10 -0.50 17.20 8.74
CA PRO A 10 0.47 17.29 9.84
C PRO A 10 0.08 18.29 10.95
N GLU A 11 -0.86 19.19 10.64
CA GLU A 11 -1.37 20.19 11.58
C GLU A 11 -2.53 19.68 12.46
N TYR A 12 -3.06 18.48 12.17
CA TYR A 12 -4.18 17.89 12.90
C TYR A 12 -3.78 16.63 13.66
N THR A 13 -4.44 16.40 14.77
CA THR A 13 -4.34 15.13 15.48
C THR A 13 -5.15 14.05 14.75
N LYS A 14 -4.79 12.79 14.94
CA LYS A 14 -5.57 11.65 14.44
C LYS A 14 -7.06 11.75 14.84
N GLN A 15 -7.34 12.18 16.06
CA GLN A 15 -8.70 12.31 16.56
C GLN A 15 -9.49 13.40 15.81
N GLU A 16 -8.88 14.53 15.52
CA GLU A 16 -9.50 15.61 14.74
C GLU A 16 -9.79 15.15 13.30
N ILE A 17 -8.86 14.44 12.68
CA ILE A 17 -9.04 13.85 11.35
C ILE A 17 -10.21 12.85 11.36
N GLU A 18 -10.28 11.97 12.36
CA GLU A 18 -11.39 11.01 12.50
C GLU A 18 -12.73 11.73 12.65
N GLN A 19 -12.80 12.77 13.47
CA GLN A 19 -14.03 13.54 13.67
C GLN A 19 -14.48 14.19 12.37
N GLU A 20 -13.55 14.76 11.61
CA GLU A 20 -13.88 15.41 10.35
C GLU A 20 -14.31 14.39 9.29
N TYR A 21 -13.63 13.25 9.15
CA TYR A 21 -14.06 12.18 8.24
C TYR A 21 -15.44 11.62 8.60
N LYS A 22 -15.70 11.37 9.89
CA LYS A 22 -17.03 10.95 10.36
C LYS A 22 -18.10 11.98 10.01
N ARG A 23 -17.81 13.27 10.20
CA ARG A 23 -18.74 14.37 9.89
C ARG A 23 -19.02 14.49 8.39
N VAL A 24 -17.97 14.49 7.54
CA VAL A 24 -18.10 14.73 6.09
C VAL A 24 -18.73 13.55 5.38
N TRP A 25 -18.34 12.33 5.74
CA TRP A 25 -18.79 11.11 5.06
C TRP A 25 -19.89 10.35 5.82
N ASN A 26 -20.37 10.92 6.92
CA ASN A 26 -21.40 10.31 7.78
C ASN A 26 -21.01 8.88 8.21
N LEU A 27 -19.80 8.73 8.71
CA LEU A 27 -19.26 7.44 9.16
C LEU A 27 -19.45 7.29 10.68
N ASP A 28 -19.84 6.11 11.10
CA ASP A 28 -19.90 5.75 12.51
C ASP A 28 -18.52 5.36 13.07
N LYS A 29 -17.69 4.73 12.24
CA LYS A 29 -16.39 4.19 12.65
C LYS A 29 -15.35 4.31 11.54
N ILE A 30 -14.09 4.44 11.93
CA ILE A 30 -12.92 4.40 11.05
C ILE A 30 -11.97 3.35 11.61
N ILE A 31 -11.50 2.46 10.75
CA ILE A 31 -10.48 1.47 11.06
C ILE A 31 -9.19 1.89 10.39
N TRP A 32 -8.13 2.07 11.17
CA TRP A 32 -6.85 2.51 10.68
C TRP A 32 -5.94 1.32 10.36
N ILE A 33 -5.52 1.23 9.11
CA ILE A 33 -4.50 0.29 8.65
C ILE A 33 -3.15 0.99 8.67
N PRO A 34 -2.09 0.38 9.25
CA PRO A 34 -0.85 1.09 9.52
C PRO A 34 -0.01 1.39 8.28
N GLN A 35 0.02 0.48 7.31
CA GLN A 35 0.94 0.57 6.17
C GLN A 35 0.25 0.19 4.86
N PRO A 36 0.64 0.81 3.71
CA PRO A 36 0.27 0.36 2.38
C PRO A 36 1.09 -0.87 1.97
N LEU A 37 0.86 -1.38 0.77
CA LEU A 37 1.79 -2.30 0.13
C LEU A 37 3.16 -1.64 -0.07
N LEU A 38 4.22 -2.44 -0.19
CA LEU A 38 5.58 -1.90 -0.32
C LEU A 38 5.75 -1.11 -1.62
N GLU A 39 5.16 -1.59 -2.70
CA GLU A 39 5.18 -0.98 -4.03
C GLU A 39 4.32 0.28 -4.15
N ASP A 40 3.45 0.55 -3.18
CA ASP A 40 2.66 1.78 -3.07
C ASP A 40 3.10 2.67 -1.88
N ASP A 41 4.22 2.37 -1.28
CA ASP A 41 4.82 3.19 -0.23
C ASP A 41 5.57 4.39 -0.86
N ASP A 42 6.26 5.15 -0.03
CA ASP A 42 6.97 6.35 -0.44
C ASP A 42 8.18 6.02 -1.33
N ILE A 43 8.04 6.25 -2.63
CA ILE A 43 9.08 6.00 -3.63
C ILE A 43 10.40 6.72 -3.32
N ARG A 44 10.36 7.82 -2.56
CA ARG A 44 11.56 8.57 -2.16
C ARG A 44 12.48 7.78 -1.22
N LYS A 45 11.99 6.66 -0.68
CA LYS A 45 12.81 5.75 0.13
C LYS A 45 13.82 4.95 -0.70
N GLY A 46 13.63 4.90 -2.01
CA GLY A 46 14.53 4.20 -2.94
C GLY A 46 13.98 2.88 -3.48
N PRO A 47 14.85 2.08 -4.09
CA PRO A 47 14.46 0.80 -4.65
C PRO A 47 13.98 -0.18 -3.58
N ILE A 48 13.07 -1.06 -3.96
CA ILE A 48 12.45 -2.05 -3.07
C ILE A 48 12.96 -3.48 -3.30
N ASP A 49 13.67 -3.71 -4.41
CA ASP A 49 14.30 -4.99 -4.74
C ASP A 49 15.43 -4.78 -5.76
N GLU A 50 16.19 -5.85 -6.00
CA GLU A 50 17.22 -5.93 -7.02
C GLU A 50 17.12 -7.28 -7.76
N LEU A 51 17.02 -7.22 -9.08
CA LEU A 51 16.94 -8.42 -9.92
C LEU A 51 18.32 -9.09 -10.06
N ALA A 52 18.34 -10.33 -10.48
CA ALA A 52 19.57 -11.12 -10.64
C ALA A 52 20.61 -10.49 -11.61
N ASP A 53 20.17 -9.60 -12.49
CA ASP A 53 21.04 -8.86 -13.41
C ASP A 53 21.54 -7.52 -12.83
N GLY A 54 21.24 -7.23 -11.56
CA GLY A 54 21.61 -5.99 -10.88
C GLY A 54 20.65 -4.82 -11.16
N THR A 55 19.56 -5.06 -11.89
CA THR A 55 18.54 -4.01 -12.12
C THR A 55 17.78 -3.72 -10.85
N LEU A 56 17.75 -2.46 -10.45
CA LEU A 56 16.99 -2.01 -9.28
C LEU A 56 15.50 -1.96 -9.59
N VAL A 57 14.69 -2.39 -8.65
CA VAL A 57 13.25 -2.40 -8.74
C VAL A 57 12.68 -1.31 -7.84
N TRP A 58 11.85 -0.46 -8.41
CA TRP A 58 11.30 0.71 -7.75
C TRP A 58 9.80 0.56 -7.50
N PRO A 59 9.24 1.21 -6.46
CA PRO A 59 7.80 1.25 -6.25
C PRO A 59 7.06 1.76 -7.50
N GLY A 60 5.88 1.22 -7.75
CA GLY A 60 5.04 1.65 -8.88
C GLY A 60 4.16 2.86 -8.57
N SER A 61 4.01 3.19 -7.30
CA SER A 61 3.14 4.26 -6.81
C SER A 61 3.74 4.93 -5.56
N PHE A 62 3.04 5.89 -4.98
CA PHE A 62 3.44 6.59 -3.76
C PHE A 62 2.24 7.13 -2.97
N ALA A 63 1.05 6.66 -3.27
CA ALA A 63 -0.17 7.22 -2.71
C ALA A 63 -0.62 6.55 -1.41
N ALA A 64 -0.06 5.39 -1.08
CA ALA A 64 -0.33 4.63 0.13
C ALA A 64 -1.81 4.19 0.25
N HIS A 65 -2.33 3.57 -0.80
CA HIS A 65 -3.70 3.12 -0.88
C HIS A 65 -3.94 1.84 -0.08
N ALA A 66 -4.99 1.82 0.73
CA ALA A 66 -5.44 0.62 1.42
C ALA A 66 -6.31 -0.26 0.54
N ASP A 67 -7.03 0.32 -0.41
CA ASP A 67 -7.95 -0.37 -1.32
C ASP A 67 -7.26 -1.24 -2.38
N GLU A 68 -5.94 -1.18 -2.47
CA GLU A 68 -5.15 -2.11 -3.29
C GLU A 68 -5.11 -3.53 -2.72
N TYR A 69 -5.35 -3.73 -1.41
CA TYR A 69 -5.28 -5.03 -0.78
C TYR A 69 -6.36 -5.31 0.26
N CYS A 70 -7.21 -4.32 0.57
CA CYS A 70 -8.24 -4.42 1.60
C CYS A 70 -9.50 -3.65 1.19
N ARG A 71 -10.67 -4.30 1.10
CA ARG A 71 -11.90 -3.66 0.67
C ARG A 71 -13.15 -4.27 1.31
N PHE A 72 -14.09 -3.42 1.71
CA PHE A 72 -15.44 -3.86 2.05
C PHE A 72 -16.20 -4.29 0.79
N VAL A 73 -16.80 -5.48 0.86
CA VAL A 73 -17.64 -6.07 -0.21
C VAL A 73 -19.05 -6.38 0.25
N GLY A 74 -19.39 -6.01 1.45
CA GLY A 74 -20.70 -6.16 2.07
C GLY A 74 -20.75 -5.38 3.36
N GLU A 75 -21.88 -5.46 4.08
CA GLU A 75 -22.07 -4.74 5.33
C GLU A 75 -21.07 -5.12 6.43
N ASP A 76 -20.69 -6.40 6.47
CA ASP A 76 -19.82 -6.99 7.51
C ASP A 76 -18.59 -7.69 6.95
N THR A 77 -18.42 -7.71 5.62
CA THR A 77 -17.44 -8.54 4.94
C THR A 77 -16.35 -7.69 4.31
N VAL A 78 -15.10 -8.02 4.65
CA VAL A 78 -13.88 -7.42 4.10
C VAL A 78 -13.14 -8.45 3.28
N LEU A 79 -12.81 -8.15 2.03
CA LEU A 79 -11.76 -8.86 1.29
C LEU A 79 -10.42 -8.32 1.76
N LEU A 80 -9.50 -9.23 2.04
CA LEU A 80 -8.12 -8.89 2.40
C LEU A 80 -7.18 -9.81 1.63
N ALA A 81 -6.24 -9.24 0.93
CA ALA A 81 -5.22 -9.98 0.23
C ALA A 81 -4.47 -10.94 1.16
N GLU A 82 -3.90 -11.99 0.59
CA GLU A 82 -3.08 -12.98 1.29
C GLU A 82 -1.83 -13.29 0.46
N VAL A 83 -0.69 -13.18 1.11
CA VAL A 83 0.58 -13.68 0.60
C VAL A 83 0.94 -14.91 1.44
N THR A 84 1.11 -16.05 0.79
CA THR A 84 1.47 -17.31 1.47
C THR A 84 2.94 -17.30 1.93
N ASP A 85 3.33 -18.27 2.75
CA ASP A 85 4.74 -18.41 3.16
C ASP A 85 5.64 -18.78 1.97
N GLU A 86 5.12 -19.55 1.01
CA GLU A 86 5.79 -19.89 -0.23
C GLU A 86 6.05 -18.65 -1.09
N GLU A 87 5.03 -17.84 -1.34
CA GLU A 87 5.15 -16.60 -2.09
C GLU A 87 6.07 -15.57 -1.40
N ALA A 88 6.01 -15.50 -0.08
CA ALA A 88 6.90 -14.63 0.72
C ALA A 88 8.38 -15.04 0.61
N ALA A 89 8.66 -16.32 0.34
CA ALA A 89 10.02 -16.79 0.14
C ALA A 89 10.61 -16.46 -1.24
N GLU A 90 9.78 -16.01 -2.19
CA GLU A 90 10.22 -15.75 -3.57
C GLU A 90 10.94 -14.40 -3.72
N SER A 91 10.53 -13.38 -2.94
CA SER A 91 11.16 -12.06 -3.02
C SER A 91 11.06 -11.26 -1.73
N PRO A 92 11.99 -10.31 -1.50
CA PRO A 92 11.90 -9.36 -0.38
C PRO A 92 10.60 -8.54 -0.40
N VAL A 93 10.08 -8.21 -1.56
CA VAL A 93 8.81 -7.47 -1.73
C VAL A 93 7.65 -8.30 -1.21
N SER A 94 7.54 -9.57 -1.65
CA SER A 94 6.48 -10.48 -1.19
C SER A 94 6.55 -10.72 0.32
N ALA A 95 7.75 -10.89 0.87
CA ALA A 95 7.97 -11.06 2.31
C ALA A 95 7.48 -9.83 3.12
N GLU A 96 7.81 -8.63 2.67
CA GLU A 96 7.39 -7.40 3.34
C GLU A 96 5.88 -7.16 3.16
N ASN A 97 5.31 -7.44 1.99
CA ASN A 97 3.87 -7.35 1.78
C ASN A 97 3.11 -8.32 2.67
N LYS A 98 3.59 -9.57 2.81
CA LYS A 98 3.02 -10.51 3.77
C LYS A 98 2.98 -9.94 5.18
N ARG A 99 4.10 -9.41 5.66
CA ARG A 99 4.20 -8.80 6.99
C ARG A 99 3.17 -7.66 7.17
N ARG A 100 3.02 -6.79 6.16
CA ARG A 100 2.08 -5.64 6.20
C ARG A 100 0.62 -6.09 6.16
N ILE A 101 0.29 -7.04 5.30
CA ILE A 101 -1.05 -7.60 5.17
C ILE A 101 -1.45 -8.38 6.42
N ASP A 102 -0.54 -9.16 7.00
CA ASP A 102 -0.78 -9.87 8.25
C ASP A 102 -0.99 -8.91 9.43
N ALA A 103 -0.26 -7.79 9.47
CA ALA A 103 -0.53 -6.74 10.46
C ALA A 103 -1.92 -6.10 10.30
N ALA A 104 -2.36 -5.88 9.07
CA ALA A 104 -3.73 -5.42 8.79
C ALA A 104 -4.78 -6.47 9.22
N TYR A 105 -4.53 -7.76 8.95
CA TYR A 105 -5.38 -8.85 9.40
C TYR A 105 -5.54 -8.88 10.91
N GLU A 106 -4.45 -8.73 11.65
CA GLU A 106 -4.46 -8.71 13.13
C GLU A 106 -5.33 -7.57 13.68
N ILE A 107 -5.36 -6.42 13.00
CA ILE A 107 -6.25 -5.32 13.36
C ILE A 107 -7.70 -5.68 13.03
N LEU A 108 -7.96 -6.03 11.78
CA LEU A 108 -9.31 -6.27 11.29
C LEU A 108 -10.04 -7.39 12.03
N LYS A 109 -9.35 -8.48 12.37
CA LYS A 109 -9.96 -9.61 13.10
C LYS A 109 -10.41 -9.28 14.53
N ASN A 110 -9.85 -8.21 15.10
CA ASN A 110 -10.21 -7.73 16.44
C ASN A 110 -11.22 -6.57 16.39
N GLU A 111 -11.60 -6.13 15.20
CA GLU A 111 -12.53 -5.04 15.00
C GLU A 111 -13.98 -5.51 14.90
N THR A 112 -14.87 -4.62 15.26
CA THR A 112 -16.33 -4.83 15.16
C THR A 112 -16.98 -3.72 14.38
N LEU A 113 -18.13 -4.01 13.79
CA LEU A 113 -19.06 -3.00 13.30
C LEU A 113 -19.57 -2.12 14.44
N PRO A 114 -20.17 -0.95 14.15
CA PRO A 114 -20.77 -0.09 15.17
C PRO A 114 -21.83 -0.77 16.04
N ASP A 115 -22.52 -1.77 15.51
CA ASP A 115 -23.53 -2.57 16.23
C ASP A 115 -22.94 -3.72 17.07
N GLY A 116 -21.61 -3.87 17.08
CA GLY A 116 -20.89 -4.87 17.86
C GLY A 116 -20.68 -6.21 17.16
N ARG A 117 -21.20 -6.41 15.94
CA ARG A 117 -20.91 -7.63 15.16
C ARG A 117 -19.45 -7.67 14.71
N PRO A 118 -18.78 -8.83 14.73
CA PRO A 118 -17.41 -8.96 14.22
C PRO A 118 -17.38 -8.80 12.70
N LEU A 119 -16.26 -8.35 12.18
CA LEU A 119 -16.00 -8.36 10.74
C LEU A 119 -15.76 -9.79 10.25
N LYS A 120 -16.32 -10.10 9.09
CA LYS A 120 -16.01 -11.31 8.33
C LYS A 120 -14.88 -10.99 7.37
N ILE A 121 -13.73 -11.64 7.55
CA ILE A 121 -12.58 -11.45 6.68
C ILE A 121 -12.49 -12.62 5.71
N VAL A 122 -12.50 -12.31 4.42
CA VAL A 122 -12.28 -13.28 3.35
C VAL A 122 -10.90 -13.02 2.75
N ARG A 123 -10.03 -14.04 2.86
CA ARG A 123 -8.67 -13.95 2.30
C ARG A 123 -8.72 -14.23 0.80
N MET A 124 -7.97 -13.46 0.05
CA MET A 124 -7.92 -13.51 -1.40
C MET A 124 -6.46 -13.61 -1.86
N PRO A 125 -6.13 -14.53 -2.78
CA PRO A 125 -4.77 -14.64 -3.29
C PRO A 125 -4.26 -13.31 -3.80
N PHE A 126 -3.03 -12.96 -3.43
CA PHE A 126 -2.34 -11.79 -3.95
C PHE A 126 -1.76 -12.12 -5.34
N PRO A 127 -1.85 -11.24 -6.33
CA PRO A 127 -1.31 -11.51 -7.66
C PRO A 127 0.22 -11.51 -7.64
N GLU A 128 0.81 -12.23 -8.59
CA GLU A 128 2.27 -12.16 -8.80
C GLU A 128 2.68 -10.73 -9.20
N PRO A 129 3.86 -10.28 -8.73
CA PRO A 129 4.39 -8.98 -9.08
C PRO A 129 4.61 -8.84 -10.58
N LEU A 130 4.10 -7.77 -11.18
CA LEU A 130 4.43 -7.40 -12.55
C LEU A 130 5.55 -6.38 -12.54
N ILE A 131 6.69 -6.74 -13.13
CA ILE A 131 7.84 -5.86 -13.27
C ILE A 131 7.81 -5.23 -14.64
N PHE A 132 7.59 -3.92 -14.68
CA PHE A 132 7.70 -3.13 -15.90
C PHE A 132 9.13 -2.65 -16.10
N ARG A 133 9.71 -2.95 -17.25
CA ARG A 133 11.02 -2.40 -17.65
C ARG A 133 10.80 -1.24 -18.60
N GLY A 134 10.87 -0.03 -18.08
CA GLY A 134 10.84 1.20 -18.90
C GLY A 134 12.21 1.54 -19.47
N SER A 135 12.24 2.10 -20.68
CA SER A 135 13.44 2.80 -21.18
C SER A 135 13.50 4.22 -20.62
N GLN A 136 14.68 4.82 -20.61
CA GLN A 136 14.85 6.22 -20.17
C GLN A 136 14.02 7.22 -20.97
N ASP A 137 13.63 6.87 -22.19
CA ASP A 137 12.78 7.69 -23.08
C ASP A 137 11.27 7.45 -22.83
N ASN A 138 10.91 6.52 -21.97
CA ASN A 138 9.52 6.26 -21.64
C ASN A 138 8.93 7.44 -20.86
N PRO A 139 7.77 8.00 -21.25
CA PRO A 139 7.19 9.18 -20.60
C PRO A 139 6.93 8.96 -19.09
N THR A 140 6.58 7.75 -18.67
CA THR A 140 6.40 7.41 -17.27
C THR A 140 7.72 7.49 -16.52
N VAL A 141 8.78 6.87 -17.04
CA VAL A 141 10.14 6.91 -16.45
C VAL A 141 10.66 8.36 -16.36
N MET A 142 10.44 9.16 -17.42
CA MET A 142 10.78 10.59 -17.41
C MET A 142 10.01 11.38 -16.34
N GLY A 143 8.72 11.12 -16.20
CA GLY A 143 7.89 11.75 -15.17
C GLY A 143 8.37 11.42 -13.77
N TRP A 144 8.76 10.19 -13.51
CA TRP A 144 9.34 9.77 -12.24
C TRP A 144 10.67 10.46 -11.98
N LYS A 145 11.54 10.50 -12.97
CA LYS A 145 12.81 11.21 -12.84
C LYS A 145 12.61 12.68 -12.50
N GLN A 146 11.71 13.36 -13.20
CA GLN A 146 11.36 14.74 -12.89
C GLN A 146 10.83 14.89 -11.45
N PHE A 147 9.96 13.98 -11.01
CA PHE A 147 9.43 14.00 -9.65
C PHE A 147 10.55 13.93 -8.59
N PHE A 148 11.55 13.06 -8.79
CA PHE A 148 12.69 12.96 -7.87
C PHE A 148 13.57 14.20 -7.90
N ASP A 149 13.83 14.76 -9.08
CA ASP A 149 14.62 15.98 -9.23
C ASP A 149 13.96 17.17 -8.51
N GLU A 150 12.62 17.22 -8.49
CA GLU A 150 11.86 18.31 -7.84
C GLU A 150 11.62 18.09 -6.34
N ASN A 151 11.45 16.85 -5.88
CA ASN A 151 11.01 16.53 -4.53
C ASN A 151 12.09 15.90 -3.63
N GLY A 152 13.25 15.61 -4.20
CA GLY A 152 14.35 14.95 -3.49
C GLY A 152 14.08 13.45 -3.26
N GLY A 153 14.94 12.83 -2.45
CA GLY A 153 14.93 11.38 -2.20
C GLY A 153 16.12 10.68 -2.86
N VAL A 154 16.06 9.36 -2.94
CA VAL A 154 17.06 8.57 -3.68
C VAL A 154 16.83 8.75 -5.17
N ALA A 155 17.86 9.17 -5.92
CA ALA A 155 17.74 9.44 -7.35
C ALA A 155 17.31 8.18 -8.12
N PHE A 156 16.23 8.31 -8.89
CA PHE A 156 15.73 7.25 -9.76
C PHE A 156 16.66 7.11 -10.98
N ASP A 157 17.15 5.91 -11.21
CA ASP A 157 18.12 5.61 -12.27
C ASP A 157 17.50 5.18 -13.61
N GLY A 158 16.16 5.13 -13.68
CA GLY A 158 15.44 4.69 -14.88
C GLY A 158 15.32 3.18 -15.02
N SER A 159 15.58 2.42 -13.95
CA SER A 159 15.49 0.95 -13.95
C SER A 159 14.07 0.43 -13.80
N ALA A 160 13.88 -0.82 -13.41
CA ALA A 160 12.58 -1.49 -13.42
C ALA A 160 11.65 -1.01 -12.31
N ASN A 161 10.36 -0.88 -12.62
CA ASN A 161 9.29 -0.64 -11.66
C ASN A 161 8.44 -1.89 -11.47
N ILE A 162 7.97 -2.10 -10.25
CA ILE A 162 6.90 -3.07 -9.97
C ILE A 162 5.55 -2.36 -10.08
N HIS A 163 4.64 -2.99 -10.82
CA HIS A 163 3.23 -2.63 -10.81
C HIS A 163 2.43 -3.81 -10.27
N HIS A 164 1.83 -3.64 -9.10
CA HIS A 164 0.79 -4.52 -8.65
C HIS A 164 -0.56 -3.96 -9.07
N TYR A 165 -1.34 -4.76 -9.76
CA TYR A 165 -2.73 -4.41 -10.00
C TYR A 165 -3.53 -4.82 -8.78
N ALA A 166 -4.18 -3.87 -8.16
CA ALA A 166 -5.16 -4.13 -7.12
C ALA A 166 -6.22 -5.11 -7.65
N THR A 167 -6.41 -6.18 -6.95
CA THR A 167 -7.38 -7.22 -7.30
C THR A 167 -8.71 -7.03 -6.57
N CYS A 168 -8.87 -5.95 -5.81
CA CYS A 168 -10.07 -5.63 -5.05
C CYS A 168 -10.96 -4.61 -5.73
#